data_467fb540290764b2eebacec97c823bb4
#
_entry.id   467fb540290764b2eebacec97c823bb4
#
_cell.length_a   1.000
_cell.length_b   1.000
_cell.length_c   1.000
_cell.angle_alpha   90.00
_cell.angle_beta   90.00
_cell.angle_gamma   90.00
#
_symmetry.space_group_name_H-M   'P 1'
#
loop_
_entity.id
_entity.type
_entity.pdbx_description
1 polymer ?
#
loop_
_entity_poly.entity_id
_entity_poly.type
_entity_poly.pdbx_seq_one_letter_code
_entity_poly.pdbx_strand_id
1 'polypeptide(L)'
;CLNDMLNPEMSFIKDIIMNENLENLRYLYFFGEYVTENEINIAKYLNSLSQDKIDSIARTFTHGIIKGYKVYNMDMSCKKTVNIRYPLGFERIIKSAVSQFRDSGLEPVIYRASTAITARTSMYKVGFHGASANKQYEYDHRNDLAIIFDKGFADRQLSEYKLAYESMKDSAGEFAGPALIESFGEKPFTPVEKDCLPKYSDKHQKQLIAFRSEKGMLTNNYIPQDKISFTIIAFPVPDIGKKFEKIFEETVKVNTRDSDK
;
A
#
# COMPACT_ATOMS: atom_id res chain seq x y z
N CYS A 1 3.90 10.06 9.99
CA CYS A 1 4.08 8.78 9.29
C CYS A 1 3.54 7.59 10.07
N LEU A 2 4.12 7.26 11.26
CA LEU A 2 3.66 6.10 12.02
C LEU A 2 2.22 6.31 12.53
N ASN A 3 1.92 7.50 13.04
CA ASN A 3 0.56 7.87 13.43
C ASN A 3 -0.44 7.71 12.27
N ASP A 4 -0.09 8.19 11.07
CA ASP A 4 -0.99 8.07 9.91
C ASP A 4 -1.21 6.59 9.51
N MET A 5 -0.23 5.73 9.76
CA MET A 5 -0.31 4.30 9.46
C MET A 5 -1.17 3.51 10.46
N LEU A 6 -1.20 3.92 11.72
CA LEU A 6 -1.80 3.14 12.81
C LEU A 6 -3.04 3.81 13.43
N ASN A 7 -3.29 5.10 13.15
CA ASN A 7 -4.40 5.83 13.73
C ASN A 7 -5.66 5.71 12.86
N PRO A 8 -6.71 5.00 13.30
CA PRO A 8 -7.96 4.85 12.56
C PRO A 8 -8.79 6.15 12.47
N GLU A 9 -8.48 7.17 13.27
CA GLU A 9 -9.14 8.48 13.22
C GLU A 9 -8.75 9.31 11.99
N MET A 10 -7.66 8.92 11.32
CA MET A 10 -7.26 9.51 10.03
C MET A 10 -8.25 9.09 8.94
N SER A 11 -9.32 9.86 8.78
CA SER A 11 -10.48 9.47 7.97
C SER A 11 -10.56 10.11 6.58
N PHE A 12 -9.80 11.19 6.32
CA PHE A 12 -9.94 11.99 5.09
C PHE A 12 -10.07 11.14 3.80
N ILE A 13 -9.20 10.16 3.63
CA ILE A 13 -9.23 9.28 2.45
C ILE A 13 -10.43 8.35 2.47
N LYS A 14 -10.75 7.77 3.64
CA LYS A 14 -11.96 6.96 3.81
C LYS A 14 -13.21 7.77 3.53
N ASP A 15 -13.27 9.03 3.95
CA ASP A 15 -14.40 9.92 3.75
C ASP A 15 -14.65 10.17 2.26
N ILE A 16 -13.60 10.38 1.45
CA ILE A 16 -13.73 10.46 0.00
C ILE A 16 -14.33 9.14 -0.54
N ILE A 17 -13.73 7.99 -0.20
CA ILE A 17 -14.16 6.68 -0.72
C ILE A 17 -15.60 6.36 -0.32
N MET A 18 -15.98 6.63 0.91
CA MET A 18 -17.28 6.23 1.46
C MET A 18 -18.41 7.18 1.07
N ASN A 19 -18.14 8.49 0.94
CA ASN A 19 -19.17 9.50 0.81
C ASN A 19 -19.31 10.05 -0.62
N GLU A 20 -18.25 9.98 -1.44
CA GLU A 20 -18.32 10.47 -2.81
C GLU A 20 -19.07 9.52 -3.74
N ASN A 21 -19.67 10.10 -4.80
CA ASN A 21 -20.23 9.33 -5.90
C ASN A 21 -19.10 8.82 -6.80
N LEU A 22 -18.72 7.55 -6.64
CA LEU A 22 -17.63 6.92 -7.40
C LEU A 22 -17.95 6.69 -8.88
N GLU A 23 -19.20 6.88 -9.33
CA GLU A 23 -19.56 6.89 -10.75
C GLU A 23 -19.10 8.20 -11.43
N ASN A 24 -19.04 9.29 -10.67
CA ASN A 24 -18.49 10.55 -11.13
C ASN A 24 -16.98 10.58 -10.94
N LEU A 25 -16.23 10.22 -11.97
CA LEU A 25 -14.77 10.05 -11.92
C LEU A 25 -13.97 11.30 -11.47
N ARG A 26 -14.62 12.44 -11.25
CA ARG A 26 -13.96 13.62 -10.65
C ARG A 26 -13.41 13.33 -9.25
N TYR A 27 -13.96 12.36 -8.53
CA TYR A 27 -13.46 11.99 -7.22
C TYR A 27 -11.98 11.58 -7.24
N LEU A 28 -11.47 11.01 -8.35
CA LEU A 28 -10.07 10.63 -8.49
C LEU A 28 -9.09 11.78 -8.25
N TYR A 29 -9.50 13.01 -8.53
CA TYR A 29 -8.67 14.20 -8.34
C TYR A 29 -8.70 14.74 -6.89
N PHE A 30 -9.64 14.27 -6.05
CA PHE A 30 -9.74 14.71 -4.66
C PHE A 30 -8.60 14.18 -3.78
N PHE A 31 -7.95 13.11 -4.23
CA PHE A 31 -6.79 12.54 -3.56
C PHE A 31 -5.50 13.37 -3.72
N GLY A 32 -5.48 14.36 -4.62
CA GLY A 32 -4.32 15.19 -4.90
C GLY A 32 -3.14 14.43 -5.55
N GLU A 33 -3.42 13.31 -6.19
CA GLU A 33 -2.45 12.49 -6.92
C GLU A 33 -2.51 12.75 -8.42
N TYR A 34 -1.46 12.34 -9.14
CA TYR A 34 -1.45 12.37 -10.59
C TYR A 34 -2.29 11.21 -11.13
N VAL A 35 -3.24 11.52 -12.01
CA VAL A 35 -4.20 10.59 -12.60
C VAL A 35 -4.00 10.53 -14.10
N THR A 36 -3.86 9.34 -14.64
CA THR A 36 -3.76 9.07 -16.09
C THR A 36 -5.01 8.37 -16.60
N GLU A 37 -5.04 8.11 -17.92
CA GLU A 37 -6.10 7.30 -18.52
C GLU A 37 -6.19 5.87 -17.92
N ASN A 38 -5.11 5.37 -17.34
CA ASN A 38 -5.10 4.06 -16.68
C ASN A 38 -6.04 4.03 -15.47
N GLU A 39 -5.87 4.96 -14.53
CA GLU A 39 -6.70 5.05 -13.31
C GLU A 39 -8.15 5.33 -13.67
N ILE A 40 -8.37 6.23 -14.64
CA ILE A 40 -9.71 6.57 -15.17
C ILE A 40 -10.37 5.32 -15.78
N ASN A 41 -9.66 4.56 -16.60
CA ASN A 41 -10.23 3.39 -17.28
C ASN A 41 -10.42 2.20 -16.33
N ILE A 42 -9.57 2.02 -15.29
CA ILE A 42 -9.84 1.05 -14.22
C ILE A 42 -11.15 1.42 -13.51
N ALA A 43 -11.30 2.68 -13.08
CA ALA A 43 -12.51 3.13 -12.39
C ALA A 43 -13.76 2.97 -13.27
N LYS A 44 -13.69 3.29 -14.56
CA LYS A 44 -14.78 3.04 -15.54
C LYS A 44 -15.15 1.56 -15.62
N TYR A 45 -14.14 0.69 -15.75
CA TYR A 45 -14.36 -0.75 -15.82
C TYR A 45 -15.02 -1.28 -14.55
N LEU A 46 -14.51 -0.91 -13.37
CA LEU A 46 -15.12 -1.31 -12.11
C LEU A 46 -16.54 -0.76 -11.95
N ASN A 47 -16.84 0.43 -12.49
CA ASN A 47 -18.18 1.00 -12.50
C ASN A 47 -19.15 0.23 -13.44
N SER A 48 -18.64 -0.50 -14.43
CA SER A 48 -19.47 -1.36 -15.27
C SER A 48 -19.84 -2.70 -14.61
N LEU A 49 -19.17 -3.09 -13.53
CA LEU A 49 -19.44 -4.33 -12.81
C LEU A 49 -20.62 -4.17 -11.84
N SER A 50 -21.38 -5.25 -11.64
CA SER A 50 -22.43 -5.29 -10.60
C SER A 50 -21.82 -5.17 -9.20
N GLN A 51 -22.62 -4.71 -8.24
CA GLN A 51 -22.18 -4.60 -6.85
C GLN A 51 -21.80 -5.98 -6.28
N ASP A 52 -22.56 -7.03 -6.57
CA ASP A 52 -22.26 -8.40 -6.13
C ASP A 52 -20.86 -8.86 -6.62
N LYS A 53 -20.49 -8.48 -7.86
CA LYS A 53 -19.17 -8.81 -8.40
C LYS A 53 -18.08 -8.04 -7.67
N ILE A 54 -18.28 -6.76 -7.41
CA ILE A 54 -17.36 -5.93 -6.63
C ILE A 54 -17.17 -6.50 -5.23
N ASP A 55 -18.27 -6.87 -4.55
CA ASP A 55 -18.26 -7.44 -3.20
C ASP A 55 -17.55 -8.79 -3.17
N SER A 56 -17.73 -9.60 -4.22
CA SER A 56 -17.02 -10.87 -4.37
C SER A 56 -15.50 -10.66 -4.52
N ILE A 57 -15.08 -9.67 -5.33
CA ILE A 57 -13.65 -9.32 -5.50
C ILE A 57 -13.07 -8.80 -4.18
N ALA A 58 -13.78 -7.88 -3.51
CA ALA A 58 -13.36 -7.35 -2.23
C ALA A 58 -13.21 -8.44 -1.17
N ARG A 59 -14.10 -9.45 -1.19
CA ARG A 59 -14.08 -10.58 -0.25
C ARG A 59 -12.80 -11.42 -0.36
N THR A 60 -12.26 -11.63 -1.56
CA THR A 60 -10.99 -12.34 -1.70
C THR A 60 -9.86 -11.61 -1.00
N PHE A 61 -9.91 -10.28 -1.04
CA PHE A 61 -8.94 -9.40 -0.42
C PHE A 61 -9.09 -9.35 1.12
N THR A 62 -10.30 -9.19 1.62
CA THR A 62 -10.57 -9.11 3.06
C THR A 62 -10.42 -10.46 3.76
N HIS A 63 -10.91 -11.54 3.15
CA HIS A 63 -10.78 -12.89 3.70
C HIS A 63 -9.33 -13.37 3.78
N GLY A 64 -8.43 -12.87 2.92
CA GLY A 64 -7.01 -13.22 2.97
C GLY A 64 -6.38 -12.95 4.34
N ILE A 65 -6.67 -11.79 4.94
CA ILE A 65 -6.21 -11.44 6.31
C ILE A 65 -6.77 -12.45 7.32
N ILE A 66 -8.10 -12.66 7.32
CA ILE A 66 -8.77 -13.53 8.30
C ILE A 66 -8.32 -14.99 8.17
N LYS A 67 -8.16 -15.47 6.92
CA LYS A 67 -7.67 -16.82 6.63
C LYS A 67 -6.25 -17.00 7.15
N GLY A 68 -5.36 -16.00 6.97
CA GLY A 68 -4.02 -16.06 7.51
C GLY A 68 -3.98 -16.26 9.02
N TYR A 69 -4.80 -15.54 9.78
CA TYR A 69 -4.93 -15.74 11.23
C TYR A 69 -5.36 -17.16 11.57
N LYS A 70 -6.33 -17.72 10.85
CA LYS A 70 -6.80 -19.09 11.08
C LYS A 70 -5.75 -20.14 10.73
N VAL A 71 -5.10 -20.03 9.57
CA VAL A 71 -4.11 -21.00 9.08
C VAL A 71 -2.90 -21.09 10.00
N TYR A 72 -2.43 -19.94 10.50
CA TYR A 72 -1.28 -19.88 11.41
C TYR A 72 -1.66 -19.96 12.88
N ASN A 73 -2.95 -20.22 13.19
CA ASN A 73 -3.47 -20.28 14.57
C ASN A 73 -3.06 -19.06 15.42
N MET A 74 -3.12 -17.87 14.82
CA MET A 74 -2.80 -16.63 15.50
C MET A 74 -4.03 -16.05 16.20
N ASP A 75 -3.81 -15.41 17.36
CA ASP A 75 -4.87 -14.72 18.08
C ASP A 75 -5.21 -13.37 17.43
N MET A 76 -6.46 -13.22 17.03
CA MET A 76 -7.00 -11.99 16.45
C MET A 76 -7.79 -11.14 17.44
N SER A 77 -8.03 -11.62 18.66
CA SER A 77 -8.95 -10.98 19.61
C SER A 77 -8.56 -9.53 20.01
N CYS A 78 -7.25 -9.24 20.02
CA CYS A 78 -6.74 -7.91 20.33
C CYS A 78 -6.56 -7.01 19.10
N LYS A 79 -6.83 -7.52 17.87
CA LYS A 79 -6.62 -6.77 16.64
C LYS A 79 -7.81 -5.89 16.33
N LYS A 80 -7.54 -4.61 16.03
CA LYS A 80 -8.57 -3.61 15.78
C LYS A 80 -8.41 -2.86 14.46
N THR A 81 -7.20 -2.83 13.90
CA THR A 81 -6.92 -2.04 12.70
C THR A 81 -6.27 -2.87 11.60
N VAL A 82 -6.58 -2.54 10.36
CA VAL A 82 -5.96 -3.10 9.15
C VAL A 82 -5.53 -1.95 8.23
N ASN A 83 -4.35 -2.06 7.66
CA ASN A 83 -3.84 -1.03 6.75
C ASN A 83 -4.15 -1.41 5.30
N ILE A 84 -4.86 -0.56 4.58
CA ILE A 84 -5.15 -0.76 3.16
C ILE A 84 -4.19 0.06 2.31
N ARG A 85 -3.62 -0.59 1.29
CA ARG A 85 -2.74 0.03 0.30
C ARG A 85 -3.23 -0.33 -1.10
N TYR A 86 -3.38 0.67 -1.96
CA TYR A 86 -3.92 0.45 -3.30
C TYR A 86 -3.53 1.57 -4.27
N PRO A 87 -3.44 1.31 -5.59
CA PRO A 87 -3.36 2.34 -6.61
C PRO A 87 -4.75 2.95 -6.87
N LEU A 88 -4.81 4.25 -7.23
CA LEU A 88 -6.06 4.90 -7.58
C LEU A 88 -6.79 4.18 -8.73
N GLY A 89 -8.11 4.28 -8.74
CA GLY A 89 -8.99 3.61 -9.69
C GLY A 89 -9.69 2.38 -9.12
N PHE A 90 -9.23 1.85 -7.97
CA PHE A 90 -9.80 0.67 -7.31
C PHE A 90 -10.79 1.00 -6.19
N GLU A 91 -11.21 2.27 -6.05
CA GLU A 91 -12.01 2.75 -4.91
C GLU A 91 -13.32 2.00 -4.71
N ARG A 92 -13.96 1.50 -5.76
CA ARG A 92 -15.17 0.66 -5.60
C ARG A 92 -14.89 -0.65 -4.85
N ILE A 93 -13.76 -1.29 -5.13
CA ILE A 93 -13.33 -2.49 -4.39
C ILE A 93 -12.97 -2.10 -2.97
N ILE A 94 -12.26 -1.00 -2.78
CA ILE A 94 -11.86 -0.52 -1.44
C ILE A 94 -13.08 -0.13 -0.60
N LYS A 95 -14.09 0.53 -1.20
CA LYS A 95 -15.35 0.86 -0.50
C LYS A 95 -16.03 -0.39 0.08
N SER A 96 -16.14 -1.44 -0.73
CA SER A 96 -16.66 -2.73 -0.28
C SER A 96 -15.75 -3.38 0.78
N ALA A 97 -14.43 -3.34 0.58
CA ALA A 97 -13.46 -3.89 1.53
C ALA A 97 -13.52 -3.18 2.90
N VAL A 98 -13.69 -1.85 2.92
CA VAL A 98 -13.87 -1.09 4.17
C VAL A 98 -15.06 -1.61 4.97
N SER A 99 -16.21 -1.82 4.31
CA SER A 99 -17.40 -2.37 4.97
C SER A 99 -17.14 -3.79 5.48
N GLN A 100 -16.54 -4.67 4.67
CA GLN A 100 -16.28 -6.06 5.05
C GLN A 100 -15.25 -6.19 6.19
N PHE A 101 -14.24 -5.32 6.26
CA PHE A 101 -13.30 -5.29 7.39
C PHE A 101 -14.00 -4.84 8.67
N ARG A 102 -14.86 -3.81 8.60
CA ARG A 102 -15.66 -3.36 9.75
C ARG A 102 -16.59 -4.47 10.27
N ASP A 103 -17.23 -5.21 9.36
CA ASP A 103 -18.06 -6.37 9.72
C ASP A 103 -17.24 -7.47 10.43
N SER A 104 -15.93 -7.51 10.17
CA SER A 104 -14.99 -8.44 10.82
C SER A 104 -14.34 -7.85 12.09
N GLY A 105 -14.78 -6.68 12.55
CA GLY A 105 -14.25 -6.01 13.75
C GLY A 105 -12.92 -5.27 13.53
N LEU A 106 -12.50 -5.06 12.27
CA LEU A 106 -11.28 -4.33 11.93
C LEU A 106 -11.62 -2.97 11.30
N GLU A 107 -11.09 -1.89 11.86
CA GLU A 107 -11.20 -0.57 11.25
C GLU A 107 -10.07 -0.34 10.25
N PRO A 108 -10.38 -0.10 8.96
CA PRO A 108 -9.37 0.18 7.95
C PRO A 108 -8.69 1.54 8.14
N VAL A 109 -7.37 1.55 7.98
CA VAL A 109 -6.54 2.74 7.93
C VAL A 109 -5.99 2.89 6.51
N ILE A 110 -6.30 4.02 5.86
CA ILE A 110 -5.82 4.35 4.52
C ILE A 110 -5.16 5.72 4.61
N TYR A 111 -3.88 5.78 4.33
CA TYR A 111 -3.13 7.01 4.43
C TYR A 111 -2.28 7.26 3.19
N ARG A 112 -1.97 8.51 2.93
CA ARG A 112 -0.98 8.89 1.93
C ARG A 112 0.41 8.70 2.50
N ALA A 113 1.25 7.95 1.81
CA ALA A 113 2.66 7.91 2.15
C ALA A 113 3.22 9.33 2.04
N SER A 114 3.64 9.88 3.18
CA SER A 114 4.43 11.10 3.13
C SER A 114 5.64 10.79 2.26
N THR A 115 5.80 11.52 1.16
CA THR A 115 7.04 11.53 0.41
C THR A 115 8.10 12.13 1.32
N ALA A 116 8.70 11.29 2.16
CA ALA A 116 9.88 11.71 2.90
C ALA A 116 10.89 12.23 1.88
N ILE A 117 11.57 13.32 2.20
CA ILE A 117 12.70 13.85 1.41
C ILE A 117 13.68 12.73 1.01
N THR A 118 13.70 11.66 1.82
CA THR A 118 14.58 10.50 1.70
C THR A 118 14.04 9.35 0.85
N ALA A 119 12.79 9.42 0.38
CA ALA A 119 12.15 8.31 -0.33
C ALA A 119 11.19 8.83 -1.41
N ARG A 120 11.69 9.67 -2.30
CA ARG A 120 10.93 10.13 -3.48
C ARG A 120 10.74 9.02 -4.52
N THR A 121 11.13 7.80 -4.20
CA THR A 121 11.04 6.69 -5.13
C THR A 121 9.73 5.94 -4.96
N SER A 122 9.13 5.57 -6.08
CA SER A 122 7.96 4.70 -6.19
C SER A 122 8.12 3.32 -5.51
N MET A 123 9.32 2.94 -5.07
CA MET A 123 9.62 1.65 -4.46
C MET A 123 8.92 1.39 -3.12
N TYR A 124 8.38 2.42 -2.47
CA TYR A 124 7.66 2.28 -1.20
C TYR A 124 6.36 3.07 -1.23
N LYS A 125 5.49 2.74 -2.17
CA LYS A 125 4.12 3.24 -2.18
C LYS A 125 3.38 2.62 -1.00
N VAL A 126 3.18 3.40 0.03
CA VAL A 126 2.48 2.99 1.26
C VAL A 126 1.17 3.76 1.32
N GLY A 127 0.06 3.07 1.49
CA GLY A 127 -1.26 3.67 1.42
C GLY A 127 -1.78 3.79 -0.02
N PHE A 128 -2.63 4.78 -0.29
CA PHE A 128 -3.08 5.04 -1.65
C PHE A 128 -2.02 5.78 -2.46
N HIS A 129 -2.01 5.57 -3.75
CA HIS A 129 -1.10 6.27 -4.66
C HIS A 129 -1.70 6.42 -6.05
N GLY A 130 -1.36 7.53 -6.72
CA GLY A 130 -1.64 7.77 -8.12
C GLY A 130 -0.53 7.27 -9.05
N ALA A 131 -0.65 7.65 -10.31
CA ALA A 131 0.36 7.37 -11.32
C ALA A 131 1.63 8.19 -11.10
N SER A 132 2.74 7.73 -11.67
CA SER A 132 3.95 8.52 -11.79
C SER A 132 3.78 9.61 -12.84
N ALA A 133 3.92 10.86 -12.44
CA ALA A 133 3.90 11.99 -13.35
C ALA A 133 5.14 12.03 -14.28
N ASN A 134 6.27 11.53 -13.80
CA ASN A 134 7.52 11.47 -14.56
C ASN A 134 8.39 10.31 -14.06
N LYS A 135 8.34 9.18 -14.75
CA LYS A 135 9.12 7.96 -14.40
C LYS A 135 10.64 8.20 -14.46
N GLN A 136 11.12 9.05 -15.37
CA GLN A 136 12.54 9.40 -15.45
C GLN A 136 12.97 10.22 -14.24
N TYR A 137 12.16 11.18 -13.80
CA TYR A 137 12.43 11.95 -12.58
C TYR A 137 12.52 11.05 -11.36
N GLU A 138 11.56 10.13 -11.19
CA GLU A 138 11.59 9.17 -10.08
C GLU A 138 12.84 8.28 -10.12
N TYR A 139 13.24 7.84 -11.31
CA TYR A 139 14.46 7.08 -11.49
C TYR A 139 15.71 7.90 -11.16
N ASP A 140 15.80 9.13 -11.63
CA ASP A 140 16.93 10.03 -11.38
C ASP A 140 17.11 10.28 -9.87
N HIS A 141 16.03 10.44 -9.14
CA HIS A 141 16.00 10.75 -7.70
C HIS A 141 15.94 9.51 -6.76
N ARG A 142 16.09 8.30 -7.31
CA ARG A 142 16.01 7.06 -6.52
C ARG A 142 17.03 6.91 -5.39
N ASN A 143 18.15 7.60 -5.52
CA ASN A 143 19.27 7.56 -4.59
C ASN A 143 19.54 8.90 -3.88
N ASP A 144 18.61 9.85 -3.88
CA ASP A 144 18.80 11.17 -3.26
C ASP A 144 19.20 11.10 -1.79
N LEU A 145 18.78 10.04 -1.09
CA LEU A 145 19.22 9.82 0.26
C LEU A 145 20.75 9.73 0.40
N ALA A 146 21.46 9.32 -0.66
CA ALA A 146 22.92 9.26 -0.65
C ALA A 146 23.60 10.61 -0.41
N ILE A 147 22.88 11.72 -0.69
CA ILE A 147 23.40 13.09 -0.51
C ILE A 147 23.53 13.45 0.98
N ILE A 148 22.61 12.95 1.80
CA ILE A 148 22.47 13.36 3.21
C ILE A 148 22.69 12.21 4.20
N PHE A 149 22.86 10.98 3.71
CA PHE A 149 22.95 9.80 4.56
C PHE A 149 24.32 9.64 5.20
N ASP A 150 24.37 9.72 6.52
CA ASP A 150 25.51 9.38 7.33
C ASP A 150 25.08 8.60 8.59
N LYS A 151 26.06 8.21 9.43
CA LYS A 151 25.78 7.52 10.67
C LYS A 151 24.92 8.37 11.62
N GLY A 152 25.21 9.68 11.73
CA GLY A 152 24.45 10.57 12.60
C GLY A 152 22.99 10.71 12.14
N PHE A 153 22.74 10.76 10.83
CA PHE A 153 21.38 10.70 10.30
C PHE A 153 20.68 9.38 10.66
N ALA A 154 21.36 8.24 10.47
CA ALA A 154 20.82 6.92 10.78
C ALA A 154 20.46 6.80 12.28
N ASP A 155 21.36 7.19 13.16
CA ASP A 155 21.17 7.14 14.61
C ASP A 155 19.98 8.01 15.06
N ARG A 156 19.86 9.23 14.54
CA ARG A 156 18.70 10.12 14.82
C ARG A 156 17.40 9.50 14.33
N GLN A 157 17.37 8.97 13.12
CA GLN A 157 16.17 8.34 12.58
C GLN A 157 15.71 7.13 13.42
N LEU A 158 16.65 6.28 13.84
CA LEU A 158 16.32 5.12 14.70
C LEU A 158 15.79 5.57 16.06
N SER A 159 16.38 6.61 16.65
CA SER A 159 15.90 7.19 17.90
C SER A 159 14.46 7.72 17.77
N GLU A 160 14.19 8.49 16.72
CA GLU A 160 12.84 9.01 16.46
C GLU A 160 11.82 7.89 16.18
N TYR A 161 12.20 6.86 15.43
CA TYR A 161 11.33 5.69 15.22
C TYR A 161 11.00 4.99 16.53
N LYS A 162 12.00 4.83 17.42
CA LYS A 162 11.79 4.22 18.74
C LYS A 162 10.82 5.03 19.59
N LEU A 163 11.01 6.35 19.67
CA LEU A 163 10.10 7.25 20.40
C LEU A 163 8.67 7.18 19.83
N ALA A 164 8.53 7.20 18.50
CA ALA A 164 7.25 7.11 17.85
C ALA A 164 6.55 5.77 18.14
N TYR A 165 7.27 4.65 18.10
CA TYR A 165 6.70 3.34 18.43
C TYR A 165 6.31 3.25 19.91
N GLU A 166 7.14 3.75 20.82
CA GLU A 166 6.79 3.77 22.26
C GLU A 166 5.51 4.57 22.52
N SER A 167 5.32 5.71 21.83
CA SER A 167 4.10 6.52 21.97
C SER A 167 2.85 5.85 21.38
N MET A 168 3.02 4.85 20.50
CA MET A 168 1.94 4.18 19.78
C MET A 168 1.97 2.65 19.96
N LYS A 169 2.58 2.15 21.02
CA LYS A 169 2.77 0.70 21.20
C LYS A 169 1.45 -0.07 21.27
N ASP A 170 0.41 0.52 21.85
CA ASP A 170 -0.90 -0.11 21.96
C ASP A 170 -1.54 -0.23 20.56
N SER A 171 -1.55 0.86 19.78
CA SER A 171 -2.02 0.83 18.39
C SER A 171 -1.20 -0.11 17.50
N ALA A 172 0.12 -0.22 17.74
CA ALA A 172 0.97 -1.17 17.04
C ALA A 172 0.61 -2.62 17.39
N GLY A 173 0.28 -2.90 18.65
CA GLY A 173 -0.20 -4.21 19.11
C GLY A 173 -1.56 -4.59 18.51
N GLU A 174 -2.44 -3.60 18.32
CA GLU A 174 -3.78 -3.75 17.74
C GLU A 174 -3.78 -3.87 16.21
N PHE A 175 -2.65 -3.70 15.56
CA PHE A 175 -2.53 -3.79 14.10
C PHE A 175 -2.61 -5.23 13.62
N ALA A 176 -3.60 -5.53 12.75
CA ALA A 176 -3.83 -6.86 12.20
C ALA A 176 -2.91 -7.19 11.01
N GLY A 177 -2.38 -6.17 10.36
CA GLY A 177 -1.50 -6.32 9.21
C GLY A 177 -1.95 -5.56 7.97
N PRO A 178 -1.17 -5.61 6.89
CA PRO A 178 -1.46 -4.90 5.66
C PRO A 178 -2.30 -5.72 4.69
N ALA A 179 -3.23 -5.04 4.02
CA ALA A 179 -3.99 -5.53 2.89
C ALA A 179 -3.64 -4.69 1.65
N LEU A 180 -3.05 -5.31 0.63
CA LEU A 180 -2.49 -4.64 -0.53
C LEU A 180 -3.19 -5.03 -1.83
N ILE A 181 -3.52 -4.03 -2.63
CA ILE A 181 -3.79 -4.20 -4.07
C ILE A 181 -2.57 -3.68 -4.82
N GLU A 182 -1.97 -4.56 -5.62
CA GLU A 182 -0.90 -4.23 -6.55
C GLU A 182 -1.45 -4.14 -7.97
N SER A 183 -0.72 -3.51 -8.88
CA SER A 183 -1.05 -3.46 -10.31
C SER A 183 0.08 -4.00 -11.16
N PHE A 184 -0.27 -4.53 -12.36
CA PHE A 184 0.69 -4.99 -13.35
C PHE A 184 0.19 -4.72 -14.77
N GLY A 185 1.11 -4.77 -15.73
CA GLY A 185 0.80 -4.58 -17.15
C GLY A 185 0.88 -3.13 -17.61
N GLU A 186 1.50 -2.27 -16.84
CA GLU A 186 1.82 -0.89 -17.26
C GLU A 186 2.78 -0.90 -18.47
N LYS A 187 2.74 0.18 -19.27
CA LYS A 187 3.68 0.36 -20.37
C LYS A 187 5.12 0.30 -19.87
N PRO A 188 5.98 -0.48 -20.54
CA PRO A 188 7.40 -0.55 -20.20
C PRO A 188 8.03 0.85 -20.20
N PHE A 189 8.94 1.06 -19.25
CA PHE A 189 9.75 2.27 -19.17
C PHE A 189 11.22 1.87 -19.09
N THR A 190 12.04 2.41 -19.98
CA THR A 190 13.49 2.23 -19.96
C THR A 190 14.12 3.55 -19.52
N PRO A 191 14.71 3.60 -18.31
CA PRO A 191 15.32 4.82 -17.82
C PRO A 191 16.60 5.15 -18.58
N VAL A 192 16.89 6.44 -18.69
CA VAL A 192 18.18 6.94 -19.17
C VAL A 192 19.12 7.11 -17.96
N GLU A 193 20.24 6.38 -17.94
CA GLU A 193 21.30 6.57 -16.95
C GLU A 193 22.00 7.91 -17.15
N LYS A 194 22.32 8.60 -16.04
CA LYS A 194 23.05 9.85 -16.02
C LYS A 194 24.20 9.76 -15.02
N ASP A 195 25.39 10.20 -15.42
CA ASP A 195 26.59 10.10 -14.57
C ASP A 195 26.55 11.03 -13.35
N CYS A 196 25.78 12.12 -13.42
CA CYS A 196 25.66 13.11 -12.36
C CYS A 196 24.74 12.71 -11.22
N LEU A 197 24.09 11.54 -11.29
CA LEU A 197 23.13 11.10 -10.26
C LEU A 197 23.83 10.70 -8.96
N PRO A 198 23.20 10.96 -7.80
CA PRO A 198 23.73 10.53 -6.51
C PRO A 198 23.94 9.01 -6.48
N LYS A 199 25.10 8.59 -5.98
CA LYS A 199 25.46 7.18 -5.82
C LYS A 199 25.92 6.94 -4.38
N TYR A 200 25.55 5.81 -3.82
CA TYR A 200 26.08 5.37 -2.54
C TYR A 200 27.52 4.86 -2.71
N SER A 201 28.46 5.38 -1.91
CA SER A 201 29.74 4.70 -1.75
C SER A 201 29.57 3.35 -1.03
N ASP A 202 30.54 2.46 -1.14
CA ASP A 202 30.51 1.15 -0.44
C ASP A 202 30.30 1.30 1.06
N LYS A 203 30.92 2.34 1.66
CA LYS A 203 30.72 2.66 3.08
C LYS A 203 29.28 3.03 3.37
N HIS A 204 28.69 3.92 2.57
CA HIS A 204 27.29 4.35 2.74
C HIS A 204 26.31 3.19 2.50
N GLN A 205 26.59 2.30 1.54
CA GLN A 205 25.77 1.11 1.31
C GLN A 205 25.75 0.18 2.53
N LYS A 206 26.91 -0.10 3.12
CA LYS A 206 27.02 -0.91 4.33
C LYS A 206 26.25 -0.27 5.50
N GLN A 207 26.40 1.04 5.68
CA GLN A 207 25.68 1.78 6.73
C GLN A 207 24.16 1.77 6.49
N LEU A 208 23.72 1.92 5.25
CA LEU A 208 22.30 1.88 4.88
C LEU A 208 21.69 0.48 5.14
N ILE A 209 22.44 -0.59 4.83
CA ILE A 209 22.01 -1.96 5.13
C ILE A 209 21.87 -2.16 6.64
N ALA A 210 22.86 -1.75 7.43
CA ALA A 210 22.79 -1.82 8.89
C ALA A 210 21.59 -1.04 9.44
N PHE A 211 21.41 0.21 9.01
CA PHE A 211 20.25 1.03 9.39
C PHE A 211 18.91 0.37 9.06
N ARG A 212 18.76 -0.19 7.84
CA ARG A 212 17.53 -0.90 7.45
C ARG A 212 17.28 -2.15 8.30
N SER A 213 18.34 -2.88 8.62
CA SER A 213 18.26 -4.04 9.51
C SER A 213 17.81 -3.65 10.92
N GLU A 214 18.45 -2.65 11.53
CA GLU A 214 18.09 -2.16 12.85
C GLU A 214 16.67 -1.59 12.89
N LYS A 215 16.26 -0.84 11.87
CA LYS A 215 14.88 -0.37 11.71
C LYS A 215 13.89 -1.53 11.61
N GLY A 216 14.24 -2.58 10.86
CA GLY A 216 13.42 -3.79 10.73
C GLY A 216 13.27 -4.51 12.08
N MET A 217 14.35 -4.69 12.83
CA MET A 217 14.31 -5.28 14.17
C MET A 217 13.46 -4.42 15.12
N LEU A 218 13.65 -3.09 15.10
CA LEU A 218 12.84 -2.17 15.88
C LEU A 218 11.35 -2.29 15.56
N THR A 219 11.00 -2.30 14.28
CA THR A 219 9.61 -2.49 13.85
C THR A 219 9.04 -3.82 14.35
N ASN A 220 9.81 -4.90 14.24
CA ASN A 220 9.37 -6.24 14.66
C ASN A 220 9.18 -6.36 16.19
N ASN A 221 9.85 -5.52 17.00
CA ASN A 221 9.63 -5.49 18.45
C ASN A 221 8.22 -4.97 18.82
N TYR A 222 7.64 -4.07 18.01
CA TYR A 222 6.32 -3.50 18.26
C TYR A 222 5.22 -4.15 17.43
N ILE A 223 5.57 -4.61 16.23
CA ILE A 223 4.67 -5.29 15.27
C ILE A 223 5.34 -6.62 14.88
N PRO A 224 5.30 -7.64 15.76
CA PRO A 224 5.89 -8.94 15.44
C PRO A 224 5.24 -9.57 14.21
N GLN A 225 6.06 -10.00 13.25
CA GLN A 225 5.57 -10.55 11.99
C GLN A 225 4.81 -11.88 12.17
N ASP A 226 5.11 -12.62 13.23
CA ASP A 226 4.42 -13.85 13.62
C ASP A 226 3.06 -13.62 14.30
N LYS A 227 2.70 -12.35 14.54
CA LYS A 227 1.43 -11.94 15.16
C LYS A 227 0.54 -11.09 14.27
N ILE A 228 0.90 -10.96 13.00
CA ILE A 228 0.10 -10.25 12.01
C ILE A 228 -0.10 -11.12 10.77
N SER A 229 -1.20 -10.89 10.08
CA SER A 229 -1.47 -11.49 8.78
C SER A 229 -1.30 -10.45 7.68
N PHE A 230 -1.25 -10.88 6.43
CA PHE A 230 -1.29 -9.98 5.30
C PHE A 230 -2.05 -10.60 4.13
N THR A 231 -2.53 -9.73 3.23
CA THR A 231 -3.04 -10.16 1.93
C THR A 231 -2.47 -9.26 0.85
N ILE A 232 -2.08 -9.86 -0.26
CA ILE A 232 -1.63 -9.14 -1.45
C ILE A 232 -2.35 -9.75 -2.64
N ILE A 233 -3.08 -8.92 -3.38
CA ILE A 233 -3.66 -9.29 -4.66
C ILE A 233 -3.16 -8.32 -5.72
N ALA A 234 -2.96 -8.81 -6.95
CA ALA A 234 -2.53 -7.99 -8.05
C ALA A 234 -3.55 -8.03 -9.19
N PHE A 235 -3.84 -6.88 -9.77
CA PHE A 235 -4.75 -6.76 -10.92
C PHE A 235 -4.03 -6.15 -12.11
N PRO A 236 -4.41 -6.54 -13.34
CA PRO A 236 -3.91 -5.89 -14.54
C PRO A 236 -4.42 -4.45 -14.62
N VAL A 237 -3.66 -3.60 -15.31
CA VAL A 237 -4.10 -2.25 -15.69
C VAL A 237 -4.45 -2.18 -17.18
N PRO A 238 -5.29 -1.22 -17.63
CA PRO A 238 -5.71 -1.09 -19.02
C PRO A 238 -4.58 -0.97 -20.04
N ASP A 239 -3.42 -0.46 -19.64
CA ASP A 239 -2.21 -0.39 -20.46
C ASP A 239 -1.72 -1.77 -20.97
N ILE A 240 -2.14 -2.88 -20.33
CA ILE A 240 -1.84 -4.24 -20.80
C ILE A 240 -2.45 -4.51 -22.19
N GLY A 241 -3.40 -3.68 -22.62
CA GLY A 241 -3.97 -3.69 -23.98
C GLY A 241 -5.36 -4.30 -24.08
N LYS A 242 -5.77 -4.61 -25.31
CA LYS A 242 -7.16 -5.00 -25.66
C LYS A 242 -7.74 -6.20 -24.89
N LYS A 243 -6.91 -6.98 -24.25
CA LYS A 243 -7.35 -8.16 -23.46
C LYS A 243 -7.50 -7.86 -21.96
N PHE A 244 -7.43 -6.59 -21.57
CA PHE A 244 -7.46 -6.16 -20.18
C PHE A 244 -8.59 -6.82 -19.37
N GLU A 245 -9.84 -6.67 -19.81
CA GLU A 245 -11.02 -7.19 -19.09
C GLU A 245 -10.93 -8.70 -18.89
N LYS A 246 -10.57 -9.44 -19.97
CA LYS A 246 -10.39 -10.89 -19.88
C LYS A 246 -9.30 -11.27 -18.88
N ILE A 247 -8.16 -10.58 -18.91
CA ILE A 247 -7.05 -10.85 -17.98
C ILE A 247 -7.49 -10.51 -16.56
N PHE A 248 -8.23 -9.42 -16.35
CA PHE A 248 -8.77 -9.04 -15.06
C PHE A 248 -9.69 -10.15 -14.49
N GLU A 249 -10.61 -10.65 -15.28
CA GLU A 249 -11.51 -11.75 -14.90
C GLU A 249 -10.76 -13.05 -14.54
N GLU A 250 -9.76 -13.43 -15.34
CA GLU A 250 -8.94 -14.61 -15.04
C GLU A 250 -8.12 -14.41 -13.76
N THR A 251 -7.61 -13.18 -13.52
CA THR A 251 -6.90 -12.85 -12.28
C THR A 251 -7.83 -12.99 -11.07
N VAL A 252 -9.07 -12.50 -11.17
CA VAL A 252 -10.09 -12.70 -10.12
C VAL A 252 -10.32 -14.18 -9.84
N LYS A 253 -10.48 -15.01 -10.88
CA LYS A 253 -10.66 -16.46 -10.73
C LYS A 253 -9.48 -17.14 -10.04
N VAL A 254 -8.25 -16.71 -10.32
CA VAL A 254 -7.04 -17.25 -9.67
C VAL A 254 -7.03 -16.88 -8.19
N ASN A 255 -7.36 -15.63 -7.86
CA ASN A 255 -7.38 -15.15 -6.47
C ASN A 255 -8.53 -15.76 -5.65
N THR A 256 -9.60 -16.24 -6.30
CA THR A 256 -10.76 -16.87 -5.64
C THR A 256 -10.64 -18.38 -5.50
N ARG A 257 -9.59 -18.99 -6.05
CA ARG A 257 -9.37 -20.44 -5.89
C ARG A 257 -9.19 -20.78 -4.42
N ASP A 258 -9.99 -21.73 -3.96
CA ASP A 258 -9.83 -22.24 -2.63
C ASP A 258 -8.52 -23.02 -2.51
N SER A 259 -7.62 -22.54 -1.65
CA SER A 259 -6.32 -23.18 -1.43
C SER A 259 -6.41 -24.46 -0.59
N ASP A 260 -7.62 -24.88 -0.24
CA ASP A 260 -7.87 -26.08 0.57
C ASP A 260 -8.17 -27.31 -0.31
N LYS A 261 -7.91 -27.23 -1.62
CA LYS A 261 -8.01 -28.36 -2.56
C LYS A 261 -6.66 -28.87 -3.00
#